data_86c8ddd0fe34fc05f4f11ac6b30b3359
#
_entry.id   86c8ddd0fe34fc05f4f11ac6b30b3359
#
_cell.length_a   1.000
_cell.length_b   1.000
_cell.length_c   1.000
_cell.angle_alpha   90.00
_cell.angle_beta   90.00
_cell.angle_gamma   90.00
#
_symmetry.space_group_name_H-M   'P 1'
#
loop_
_entity.id
_entity.type
_entity.pdbx_description
1 polymer ?
#
loop_
_entity_poly.entity_id
_entity_poly.type
_entity_poly.pdbx_seq_one_letter_code
_entity_poly.pdbx_strand_id
1 'polypeptide(L)'
;MKTIIKWPGGKSREVEKIIHLIPEYDRYIEPFFGGGAVFFYLQPKHAIINDISPMLIRFYQLVKAQDASFHHYLLAYHESFQSLLAAATLHEAKILDAYLSHSDSAIKAVVTEVLNQSLLSEDLILDRTEFYKTVTFCVKDKFTRTEKNNKKSPFTEEDLKENLKTGFSSGFYIYFRNIYNRLALHQLEAEETFVIANFYFIREYCYGSMFRYNAAGEFNIPYGGISYNHKDFLAKINAIFQPETAELFADTTICNQDFEELFQGLTLTSRDFIFLDPPYDTEFSDYEGRDFTKNDQVRLANVLKNTKAQFILVIKNTDFIYQLYKDDFRILSFDKSYTYNVRSRNDRKVEHLIITNIPEQ
;
A
#
# COMPACT_ATOMS: atom_id res chain seq x y z
N MET A 1 -1.75 8.34 16.01
CA MET A 1 -0.84 8.51 14.85
C MET A 1 -1.56 8.16 13.54
N LYS A 2 -1.04 8.58 12.37
CA LYS A 2 -1.54 8.13 11.05
C LYS A 2 -0.80 6.87 10.63
N THR A 3 -1.46 6.04 9.82
CA THR A 3 -0.80 4.86 9.20
C THR A 3 0.39 5.27 8.35
N ILE A 4 1.47 4.51 8.44
CA ILE A 4 2.74 4.78 7.75
C ILE A 4 2.83 4.12 6.37
N ILE A 5 1.97 3.15 6.07
CA ILE A 5 1.84 2.51 4.76
C ILE A 5 0.39 2.54 4.30
N LYS A 6 0.16 2.66 3.00
CA LYS A 6 -1.17 2.48 2.41
C LYS A 6 -1.44 1.01 2.16
N TRP A 7 -2.54 0.52 2.73
CA TRP A 7 -2.98 -0.86 2.56
C TRP A 7 -4.45 -0.92 2.15
N PRO A 8 -4.84 -1.83 1.24
CA PRO A 8 -6.24 -1.98 0.84
C PRO A 8 -7.10 -2.35 2.06
N GLY A 9 -8.34 -1.89 2.07
CA GLY A 9 -9.28 -2.21 3.15
C GLY A 9 -9.08 -1.43 4.46
N GLY A 10 -8.04 -0.57 4.56
CA GLY A 10 -7.72 0.15 5.79
C GLY A 10 -8.92 0.86 6.43
N LYS A 11 -9.06 0.74 7.76
CA LYS A 11 -10.21 1.19 8.57
C LYS A 11 -10.08 2.61 9.14
N SER A 12 -9.17 3.43 8.64
CA SER A 12 -8.91 4.77 9.22
C SER A 12 -10.14 5.68 9.35
N ARG A 13 -11.16 5.46 8.51
CA ARG A 13 -12.43 6.22 8.57
C ARG A 13 -13.47 5.57 9.48
N GLU A 14 -13.33 4.30 9.74
CA GLU A 14 -14.25 3.50 10.55
C GLU A 14 -13.82 3.42 12.02
N VAL A 15 -12.57 3.77 12.34
CA VAL A 15 -12.05 3.74 13.72
C VAL A 15 -12.96 4.50 14.68
N GLU A 16 -13.44 5.70 14.29
CA GLU A 16 -14.34 6.52 15.12
C GLU A 16 -15.67 5.80 15.46
N LYS A 17 -16.11 4.86 14.60
CA LYS A 17 -17.35 4.10 14.83
C LYS A 17 -17.18 2.94 15.80
N ILE A 18 -15.97 2.48 16.01
CA ILE A 18 -15.67 1.30 16.85
C ILE A 18 -14.98 1.65 18.17
N ILE A 19 -14.36 2.84 18.26
CA ILE A 19 -13.54 3.22 19.40
C ILE A 19 -14.29 3.20 20.73
N HIS A 20 -15.56 3.59 20.75
CA HIS A 20 -16.41 3.61 21.94
C HIS A 20 -16.80 2.21 22.43
N LEU A 21 -16.56 1.17 21.62
CA LEU A 21 -16.81 -0.22 21.97
C LEU A 21 -15.56 -0.90 22.52
N ILE A 22 -14.37 -0.27 22.41
CA ILE A 22 -13.11 -0.85 22.85
C ILE A 22 -13.04 -0.85 24.36
N PRO A 23 -12.84 -2.01 25.02
CA PRO A 23 -12.77 -2.12 26.46
C PRO A 23 -11.42 -1.63 26.99
N GLU A 24 -11.26 -1.57 28.33
CA GLU A 24 -9.94 -1.54 28.94
C GLU A 24 -9.20 -2.86 28.70
N TYR A 25 -7.93 -2.80 28.34
CA TYR A 25 -7.09 -3.97 28.05
C TYR A 25 -5.65 -3.76 28.51
N ASP A 26 -4.95 -4.86 28.75
CA ASP A 26 -3.51 -4.88 29.05
C ASP A 26 -2.68 -5.12 27.80
N ARG A 27 -3.19 -5.92 26.84
CA ARG A 27 -2.50 -6.28 25.62
C ARG A 27 -3.43 -6.20 24.40
N TYR A 28 -2.96 -5.55 23.34
CA TYR A 28 -3.62 -5.43 22.04
C TYR A 28 -3.14 -6.53 21.08
N ILE A 29 -4.06 -7.11 20.31
CA ILE A 29 -3.72 -8.16 19.32
C ILE A 29 -4.45 -7.85 18.02
N GLU A 30 -3.73 -7.81 16.90
CA GLU A 30 -4.29 -7.58 15.57
C GLU A 30 -3.77 -8.65 14.58
N PRO A 31 -4.53 -9.75 14.36
CA PRO A 31 -4.12 -10.89 13.53
C PRO A 31 -4.10 -10.62 12.03
N PHE A 32 -4.84 -9.61 11.56
CA PHE A 32 -4.95 -9.18 10.17
C PHE A 32 -4.54 -7.71 10.09
N PHE A 33 -3.23 -7.45 10.27
CA PHE A 33 -2.74 -6.11 10.57
C PHE A 33 -2.85 -5.12 9.42
N GLY A 34 -2.52 -5.55 8.20
CA GLY A 34 -2.57 -4.68 7.03
C GLY A 34 -1.86 -3.34 7.25
N GLY A 35 -2.60 -2.23 7.13
CA GLY A 35 -2.09 -0.88 7.38
C GLY A 35 -2.11 -0.44 8.86
N GLY A 36 -2.63 -1.27 9.79
CA GLY A 36 -2.62 -1.02 11.22
C GLY A 36 -3.43 0.20 11.67
N ALA A 37 -4.55 0.50 11.02
CA ALA A 37 -5.29 1.76 11.27
C ALA A 37 -5.73 1.89 12.73
N VAL A 38 -6.18 0.82 13.35
CA VAL A 38 -6.64 0.80 14.75
C VAL A 38 -5.44 0.86 15.70
N PHE A 39 -4.38 0.09 15.44
CA PHE A 39 -3.13 0.13 16.18
C PHE A 39 -2.51 1.55 16.24
N PHE A 40 -2.36 2.21 15.09
CA PHE A 40 -1.81 3.58 15.05
C PHE A 40 -2.73 4.61 15.70
N TYR A 41 -4.04 4.37 15.74
CA TYR A 41 -4.96 5.25 16.44
C TYR A 41 -4.87 5.06 17.95
N LEU A 42 -4.88 3.82 18.43
CA LEU A 42 -4.89 3.49 19.87
C LEU A 42 -3.52 3.66 20.53
N GLN A 43 -2.44 3.43 19.79
CA GLN A 43 -1.06 3.44 20.28
C GLN A 43 -0.88 2.57 21.55
N PRO A 44 -1.18 1.26 21.47
CA PRO A 44 -1.14 0.36 22.61
C PRO A 44 0.29 0.22 23.15
N LYS A 45 0.44 0.12 24.48
CA LYS A 45 1.75 -0.08 25.13
C LYS A 45 2.33 -1.47 24.85
N HIS A 46 1.48 -2.49 24.86
CA HIS A 46 1.86 -3.88 24.60
C HIS A 46 1.01 -4.40 23.46
N ALA A 47 1.63 -4.85 22.39
CA ALA A 47 0.91 -5.32 21.20
C ALA A 47 1.52 -6.57 20.59
N ILE A 48 0.64 -7.36 19.95
CA ILE A 48 1.01 -8.42 19.02
C ILE A 48 0.31 -8.10 17.70
N ILE A 49 1.09 -7.93 16.66
CA ILE A 49 0.57 -7.72 15.30
C ILE A 49 1.00 -8.87 14.41
N ASN A 50 0.11 -9.26 13.50
CA ASN A 50 0.37 -10.35 12.57
C ASN A 50 -0.23 -10.04 11.21
N ASP A 51 0.41 -10.49 10.16
CA ASP A 51 -0.17 -10.52 8.81
C ASP A 51 0.41 -11.69 8.04
N ILE A 52 -0.35 -12.23 7.09
CA ILE A 52 0.10 -13.32 6.24
C ILE A 52 1.10 -12.86 5.17
N SER A 53 1.14 -11.56 4.85
CA SER A 53 2.04 -10.97 3.84
C SER A 53 3.47 -10.84 4.38
N PRO A 54 4.44 -11.62 3.86
CA PRO A 54 5.82 -11.55 4.33
C PRO A 54 6.47 -10.19 4.06
N MET A 55 6.18 -9.57 2.92
CA MET A 55 6.73 -8.26 2.54
C MET A 55 6.24 -7.17 3.48
N LEU A 56 4.96 -7.19 3.86
CA LEU A 56 4.39 -6.25 4.81
C LEU A 56 4.99 -6.42 6.21
N ILE A 57 5.08 -7.65 6.67
CA ILE A 57 5.67 -7.93 7.99
C ILE A 57 7.14 -7.55 8.03
N ARG A 58 7.89 -7.84 6.97
CA ARG A 58 9.30 -7.41 6.91
C ARG A 58 9.44 -5.89 6.90
N PHE A 59 8.54 -5.17 6.22
CA PHE A 59 8.48 -3.71 6.32
C PHE A 59 8.34 -3.26 7.78
N TYR A 60 7.38 -3.79 8.53
CA TYR A 60 7.20 -3.42 9.94
C TYR A 60 8.37 -3.83 10.85
N GLN A 61 9.05 -4.93 10.56
CA GLN A 61 10.26 -5.34 11.28
C GLN A 61 11.39 -4.33 11.07
N LEU A 62 11.60 -3.84 9.85
CA LEU A 62 12.58 -2.80 9.56
C LEU A 62 12.20 -1.45 10.20
N VAL A 63 10.91 -1.11 10.23
CA VAL A 63 10.39 0.04 10.97
C VAL A 63 10.68 -0.08 12.46
N LYS A 64 10.37 -1.22 13.08
CA LYS A 64 10.68 -1.48 14.49
C LYS A 64 12.17 -1.38 14.79
N ALA A 65 13.00 -1.93 13.92
CA ALA A 65 14.45 -1.91 14.05
C ALA A 65 15.07 -0.51 13.81
N GLN A 66 14.28 0.46 13.28
CA GLN A 66 14.80 1.76 12.80
C GLN A 66 16.01 1.57 11.87
N ASP A 67 15.90 0.63 10.94
CA ASP A 67 17.01 0.13 10.14
C ASP A 67 17.62 1.22 9.25
N ALA A 68 18.93 1.45 9.39
CA ALA A 68 19.63 2.54 8.71
C ALA A 68 19.77 2.30 7.20
N SER A 69 19.93 1.05 6.75
CA SER A 69 20.03 0.72 5.32
C SER A 69 18.67 0.91 4.65
N PHE A 70 17.60 0.50 5.30
CA PHE A 70 16.23 0.75 4.83
C PHE A 70 15.94 2.25 4.73
N HIS A 71 16.32 3.05 5.73
CA HIS A 71 16.21 4.52 5.69
C HIS A 71 16.98 5.12 4.53
N HIS A 72 18.23 4.69 4.33
CA HIS A 72 19.08 5.11 3.21
C HIS A 72 18.39 4.89 1.86
N TYR A 73 17.88 3.67 1.60
CA TYR A 73 17.19 3.38 0.34
C TYR A 73 15.92 4.20 0.14
N LEU A 74 15.14 4.43 1.19
CA LEU A 74 13.94 5.29 1.08
C LEU A 74 14.30 6.74 0.72
N LEU A 75 15.34 7.30 1.34
CA LEU A 75 15.86 8.62 1.00
C LEU A 75 16.40 8.65 -0.44
N ALA A 76 17.16 7.64 -0.84
CA ALA A 76 17.66 7.52 -2.21
C ALA A 76 16.52 7.50 -3.26
N TYR A 77 15.41 6.80 -2.98
CA TYR A 77 14.20 6.86 -3.81
C TYR A 77 13.61 8.27 -3.88
N HIS A 78 13.48 8.92 -2.73
CA HIS A 78 12.94 10.28 -2.67
C HIS A 78 13.80 11.27 -3.46
N GLU A 79 15.10 11.32 -3.17
CA GLU A 79 16.03 12.27 -3.77
C GLU A 79 16.16 12.04 -5.28
N SER A 80 16.29 10.78 -5.73
CA SER A 80 16.36 10.46 -7.16
C SER A 80 15.10 10.86 -7.90
N PHE A 81 13.93 10.58 -7.32
CA PHE A 81 12.65 10.94 -7.93
C PHE A 81 12.46 12.45 -8.01
N GLN A 82 12.79 13.21 -6.95
CA GLN A 82 12.70 14.67 -6.94
C GLN A 82 13.70 15.30 -7.90
N SER A 83 14.94 14.79 -7.96
CA SER A 83 15.95 15.25 -8.90
C SER A 83 15.52 15.04 -10.35
N LEU A 84 14.91 13.89 -10.66
CA LEU A 84 14.38 13.63 -12.00
C LEU A 84 13.27 14.60 -12.38
N LEU A 85 12.33 14.90 -11.47
CA LEU A 85 11.26 15.86 -11.70
C LEU A 85 11.80 17.28 -11.87
N ALA A 86 12.79 17.68 -11.06
CA ALA A 86 13.45 18.98 -11.17
C ALA A 86 14.18 19.12 -12.52
N ALA A 87 14.91 18.10 -12.96
CA ALA A 87 15.56 18.08 -14.26
C ALA A 87 14.56 18.15 -15.42
N ALA A 88 13.45 17.39 -15.34
CA ALA A 88 12.38 17.48 -16.33
C ALA A 88 11.73 18.89 -16.38
N THR A 89 11.60 19.56 -15.24
CA THR A 89 11.09 20.94 -15.17
C THR A 89 12.08 21.93 -15.78
N LEU A 90 13.37 21.77 -15.50
CA LEU A 90 14.42 22.62 -16.10
C LEU A 90 14.44 22.51 -17.64
N HIS A 91 14.13 21.34 -18.17
CA HIS A 91 14.11 21.06 -19.61
C HIS A 91 12.71 21.13 -20.24
N GLU A 92 11.70 21.72 -19.59
CA GLU A 92 10.31 21.64 -20.06
C GLU A 92 10.09 22.23 -21.46
N ALA A 93 10.80 23.31 -21.83
CA ALA A 93 10.73 23.86 -23.19
C ALA A 93 11.21 22.86 -24.23
N LYS A 94 12.34 22.20 -24.00
CA LYS A 94 12.88 21.16 -24.90
C LYS A 94 11.98 19.93 -24.96
N ILE A 95 11.33 19.57 -23.85
CA ILE A 95 10.35 18.50 -23.81
C ILE A 95 9.14 18.82 -24.69
N LEU A 96 8.65 20.08 -24.62
CA LEU A 96 7.57 20.55 -25.47
C LEU A 96 7.99 20.57 -26.96
N ASP A 97 9.20 21.06 -27.27
CA ASP A 97 9.72 21.06 -28.64
C ASP A 97 9.86 19.63 -29.19
N ALA A 98 10.37 18.70 -28.40
CA ALA A 98 10.46 17.30 -28.77
C ALA A 98 9.09 16.65 -29.01
N TYR A 99 8.08 17.01 -28.20
CA TYR A 99 6.69 16.59 -28.41
C TYR A 99 6.12 17.13 -29.73
N LEU A 100 6.27 18.43 -29.98
CA LEU A 100 5.75 19.10 -31.20
C LEU A 100 6.46 18.64 -32.48
N SER A 101 7.72 18.24 -32.39
CA SER A 101 8.50 17.76 -33.54
C SER A 101 8.06 16.38 -34.04
N HIS A 102 7.38 15.58 -33.23
CA HIS A 102 7.04 14.16 -33.48
C HIS A 102 8.26 13.29 -33.85
N SER A 103 9.46 13.74 -33.46
CA SER A 103 10.73 13.09 -33.84
C SER A 103 11.22 12.16 -32.73
N ASP A 104 11.42 10.89 -33.07
CA ASP A 104 12.02 9.89 -32.20
C ASP A 104 13.42 10.27 -31.71
N SER A 105 14.22 10.93 -32.58
CA SER A 105 15.56 11.40 -32.22
C SER A 105 15.51 12.56 -31.23
N ALA A 106 14.58 13.50 -31.41
CA ALA A 106 14.38 14.62 -30.47
C ALA A 106 13.93 14.12 -29.10
N ILE A 107 13.01 13.14 -29.06
CA ILE A 107 12.58 12.52 -27.79
C ILE A 107 13.76 11.84 -27.08
N LYS A 108 14.56 11.06 -27.79
CA LYS A 108 15.74 10.41 -27.21
C LYS A 108 16.77 11.43 -26.70
N ALA A 109 16.98 12.51 -27.44
CA ALA A 109 17.90 13.58 -27.07
C ALA A 109 17.47 14.24 -25.76
N VAL A 110 16.20 14.67 -25.65
CA VAL A 110 15.71 15.33 -24.42
C VAL A 110 15.67 14.37 -23.23
N VAL A 111 15.35 13.10 -23.43
CA VAL A 111 15.43 12.09 -22.35
C VAL A 111 16.86 11.97 -21.86
N THR A 112 17.82 11.91 -22.77
CA THR A 112 19.27 11.85 -22.40
C THR A 112 19.69 13.07 -21.59
N GLU A 113 19.29 14.27 -22.01
CA GLU A 113 19.62 15.52 -21.30
C GLU A 113 19.02 15.53 -19.89
N VAL A 114 17.74 15.19 -19.76
CA VAL A 114 17.06 15.14 -18.45
C VAL A 114 17.71 14.12 -17.54
N LEU A 115 18.01 12.90 -18.03
CA LEU A 115 18.64 11.87 -17.21
C LEU A 115 20.09 12.22 -16.82
N ASN A 116 20.85 12.85 -17.69
CA ASN A 116 22.21 13.31 -17.38
C ASN A 116 22.22 14.45 -16.36
N GLN A 117 21.16 15.27 -16.32
CA GLN A 117 21.02 16.34 -15.32
C GLN A 117 20.49 15.84 -13.99
N SER A 118 19.87 14.66 -13.96
CA SER A 118 19.28 14.08 -12.75
C SER A 118 20.37 13.46 -11.86
N LEU A 119 20.31 13.75 -10.56
CA LEU A 119 21.15 13.12 -9.55
C LEU A 119 20.49 11.82 -9.10
N LEU A 120 20.70 10.74 -9.86
CA LEU A 120 20.14 9.43 -9.58
C LEU A 120 21.13 8.63 -8.72
N SER A 121 20.65 8.03 -7.63
CA SER A 121 21.46 7.15 -6.79
C SER A 121 21.92 5.91 -7.57
N GLU A 122 23.23 5.62 -7.49
CA GLU A 122 23.81 4.43 -8.11
C GLU A 122 23.34 3.15 -7.40
N ASP A 123 23.06 3.22 -6.11
CA ASP A 123 22.56 2.09 -5.32
C ASP A 123 21.16 1.63 -5.74
N LEU A 124 20.39 2.52 -6.41
CA LEU A 124 19.03 2.19 -6.89
C LEU A 124 19.02 1.67 -8.32
N ILE A 125 19.84 2.25 -9.21
CA ILE A 125 19.77 1.98 -10.66
C ILE A 125 20.65 0.77 -10.99
N LEU A 126 20.07 -0.43 -10.88
CA LEU A 126 20.79 -1.69 -11.10
C LEU A 126 21.25 -1.88 -12.55
N ASP A 127 20.51 -1.32 -13.53
CA ASP A 127 20.86 -1.33 -14.95
C ASP A 127 20.51 0.02 -15.58
N ARG A 128 21.51 0.86 -15.82
CA ARG A 128 21.34 2.18 -16.45
C ARG A 128 20.80 2.11 -17.87
N THR A 129 21.15 1.05 -18.62
CA THR A 129 20.66 0.88 -19.99
C THR A 129 19.19 0.54 -20.02
N GLU A 130 18.76 -0.38 -19.15
CA GLU A 130 17.34 -0.75 -19.00
C GLU A 130 16.52 0.44 -18.47
N PHE A 131 17.06 1.18 -17.51
CA PHE A 131 16.43 2.40 -16.98
C PHE A 131 16.19 3.43 -18.08
N TYR A 132 17.21 3.76 -18.86
CA TYR A 132 17.13 4.69 -19.99
C TYR A 132 16.07 4.23 -21.02
N LYS A 133 16.09 2.94 -21.41
CA LYS A 133 15.11 2.38 -22.33
C LYS A 133 13.68 2.49 -21.80
N THR A 134 13.49 2.18 -20.52
CA THR A 134 12.16 2.24 -19.86
C THR A 134 11.64 3.66 -19.79
N VAL A 135 12.46 4.62 -19.37
CA VAL A 135 12.07 6.04 -19.32
C VAL A 135 11.75 6.54 -20.73
N THR A 136 12.60 6.23 -21.72
CA THR A 136 12.35 6.64 -23.14
C THR A 136 11.03 6.09 -23.66
N PHE A 137 10.75 4.82 -23.39
CA PHE A 137 9.48 4.19 -23.78
C PHE A 137 8.28 4.89 -23.12
N CYS A 138 8.34 5.15 -21.82
CA CYS A 138 7.26 5.79 -21.09
C CYS A 138 7.02 7.24 -21.51
N VAL A 139 8.08 7.99 -21.85
CA VAL A 139 7.97 9.35 -22.38
C VAL A 139 7.28 9.32 -23.75
N LYS A 140 7.68 8.43 -24.67
CA LYS A 140 7.04 8.27 -25.98
C LYS A 140 5.57 7.89 -25.88
N ASP A 141 5.25 6.89 -25.05
CA ASP A 141 3.87 6.46 -24.81
C ASP A 141 3.03 7.61 -24.24
N LYS A 142 3.60 8.37 -23.30
CA LYS A 142 2.94 9.55 -22.73
C LYS A 142 2.69 10.62 -23.78
N PHE A 143 3.65 10.91 -24.66
CA PHE A 143 3.49 11.87 -25.75
C PHE A 143 2.35 11.44 -26.70
N THR A 144 2.33 10.18 -27.11
CA THR A 144 1.28 9.61 -27.98
C THR A 144 -0.11 9.72 -27.34
N ARG A 145 -0.23 9.36 -26.06
CA ARG A 145 -1.51 9.48 -25.33
C ARG A 145 -1.93 10.94 -25.14
N THR A 146 -0.98 11.83 -24.86
CA THR A 146 -1.23 13.26 -24.69
C THR A 146 -1.73 13.86 -25.99
N GLU A 147 -1.14 13.54 -27.13
CA GLU A 147 -1.59 13.99 -28.45
C GLU A 147 -3.04 13.55 -28.73
N LYS A 148 -3.34 12.27 -28.47
CA LYS A 148 -4.71 11.75 -28.66
C LYS A 148 -5.73 12.47 -27.78
N ASN A 149 -5.37 12.80 -26.55
CA ASN A 149 -6.25 13.47 -25.60
C ASN A 149 -6.38 14.97 -25.96
N ASN A 150 -5.30 15.62 -26.34
CA ASN A 150 -5.27 17.03 -26.74
C ASN A 150 -6.13 17.29 -28.00
N LYS A 151 -6.17 16.33 -28.94
CA LYS A 151 -7.09 16.37 -30.09
C LYS A 151 -8.58 16.30 -29.71
N LYS A 152 -8.91 15.66 -28.60
CA LYS A 152 -10.28 15.52 -28.11
C LYS A 152 -10.72 16.70 -27.24
N SER A 153 -9.83 17.16 -26.38
CA SER A 153 -10.03 18.27 -25.46
C SER A 153 -8.68 18.97 -25.30
N PRO A 154 -8.49 20.16 -25.94
CA PRO A 154 -7.24 20.87 -25.89
C PRO A 154 -6.81 21.19 -24.45
N PHE A 155 -5.54 20.91 -24.13
CA PHE A 155 -4.92 21.32 -22.89
C PHE A 155 -4.52 22.80 -22.93
N THR A 156 -4.48 23.45 -21.77
CA THR A 156 -3.71 24.69 -21.63
C THR A 156 -2.21 24.36 -21.83
N GLU A 157 -1.39 25.34 -22.09
CA GLU A 157 0.07 25.12 -22.24
C GLU A 157 0.68 24.59 -20.95
N GLU A 158 0.24 25.08 -19.81
CA GLU A 158 0.68 24.62 -18.48
C GLU A 158 0.30 23.15 -18.22
N ASP A 159 -0.97 22.78 -18.44
CA ASP A 159 -1.43 21.40 -18.31
C ASP A 159 -0.72 20.45 -19.28
N LEU A 160 -0.42 20.94 -20.50
CA LEU A 160 0.32 20.16 -21.48
C LEU A 160 1.74 19.86 -20.98
N LYS A 161 2.47 20.88 -20.52
CA LYS A 161 3.83 20.72 -19.96
C LYS A 161 3.84 19.75 -18.78
N GLU A 162 2.92 19.91 -17.82
CA GLU A 162 2.79 19.00 -16.68
C GLU A 162 2.47 17.56 -17.11
N ASN A 163 1.61 17.42 -18.11
CA ASN A 163 1.28 16.12 -18.67
C ASN A 163 2.49 15.43 -19.30
N LEU A 164 3.27 16.15 -20.09
CA LEU A 164 4.46 15.62 -20.78
C LEU A 164 5.55 15.20 -19.78
N LYS A 165 5.83 16.02 -18.76
CA LYS A 165 6.78 15.69 -17.68
C LYS A 165 6.44 14.40 -16.93
N THR A 166 5.14 14.09 -16.80
CA THR A 166 4.69 12.84 -16.15
C THR A 166 5.18 11.58 -16.88
N GLY A 167 5.66 11.67 -18.11
CA GLY A 167 6.34 10.56 -18.81
C GLY A 167 7.61 10.09 -18.07
N PHE A 168 8.39 11.04 -17.53
CA PHE A 168 9.60 10.74 -16.78
C PHE A 168 9.30 10.06 -15.43
N SER A 169 8.38 10.61 -14.63
CA SER A 169 7.97 10.00 -13.36
C SER A 169 7.33 8.63 -13.55
N SER A 170 6.53 8.47 -14.62
CA SER A 170 5.98 7.17 -15.00
C SER A 170 7.10 6.19 -15.36
N GLY A 171 8.12 6.61 -16.11
CA GLY A 171 9.27 5.79 -16.49
C GLY A 171 10.07 5.33 -15.26
N PHE A 172 10.33 6.24 -14.33
CA PHE A 172 10.97 5.90 -13.06
C PHE A 172 10.18 4.84 -12.30
N TYR A 173 8.88 5.06 -12.08
CA TYR A 173 8.00 4.11 -11.42
C TYR A 173 7.96 2.75 -12.12
N ILE A 174 7.81 2.72 -13.46
CA ILE A 174 7.72 1.47 -14.24
C ILE A 174 9.01 0.67 -14.17
N TYR A 175 10.18 1.32 -14.18
CA TYR A 175 11.45 0.64 -13.99
C TYR A 175 11.48 -0.10 -12.64
N PHE A 176 11.14 0.57 -11.55
CA PHE A 176 11.15 -0.04 -10.22
C PHE A 176 10.02 -1.08 -10.03
N ARG A 177 8.89 -0.92 -10.69
CA ARG A 177 7.85 -1.95 -10.75
C ARG A 177 8.37 -3.22 -11.47
N ASN A 178 9.12 -3.06 -12.54
CA ASN A 178 9.74 -4.20 -13.22
C ASN A 178 10.80 -4.88 -12.35
N ILE A 179 11.60 -4.12 -11.61
CA ILE A 179 12.51 -4.65 -10.59
C ILE A 179 11.74 -5.45 -9.54
N TYR A 180 10.66 -4.91 -8.99
CA TYR A 180 9.80 -5.62 -8.03
C TYR A 180 9.31 -6.97 -8.58
N ASN A 181 8.81 -6.99 -9.81
CA ASN A 181 8.33 -8.21 -10.43
C ASN A 181 9.45 -9.25 -10.62
N ARG A 182 10.62 -8.82 -11.06
CA ARG A 182 11.79 -9.71 -11.23
C ARG A 182 12.26 -10.29 -9.90
N LEU A 183 12.24 -9.50 -8.82
CA LEU A 183 12.54 -9.96 -7.46
C LEU A 183 11.48 -10.97 -6.97
N ALA A 184 10.20 -10.66 -7.12
CA ALA A 184 9.10 -11.52 -6.72
C ALA A 184 9.08 -12.87 -7.48
N LEU A 185 9.53 -12.88 -8.75
CA LEU A 185 9.64 -14.07 -9.59
C LEU A 185 11.01 -14.76 -9.50
N HIS A 186 11.87 -14.39 -8.55
CA HIS A 186 13.22 -14.93 -8.37
C HIS A 186 14.11 -14.84 -9.60
N GLN A 187 13.91 -13.84 -10.46
CA GLN A 187 14.71 -13.54 -11.64
C GLN A 187 15.83 -12.53 -11.35
N LEU A 188 15.83 -11.95 -10.18
CA LEU A 188 16.80 -10.99 -9.69
C LEU A 188 16.98 -11.21 -8.19
N GLU A 189 18.21 -11.06 -7.71
CA GLU A 189 18.53 -11.03 -6.29
C GLU A 189 19.03 -9.63 -5.89
N ALA A 190 18.64 -9.16 -4.71
CA ALA A 190 19.09 -7.89 -4.16
C ALA A 190 19.08 -7.96 -2.63
N GLU A 191 19.70 -6.97 -1.99
CA GLU A 191 19.68 -6.80 -0.55
C GLU A 191 18.22 -6.65 -0.06
N GLU A 192 17.88 -7.30 1.06
CA GLU A 192 16.52 -7.32 1.58
C GLU A 192 15.97 -5.91 1.86
N THR A 193 16.77 -5.02 2.40
CA THR A 193 16.39 -3.63 2.68
C THR A 193 16.07 -2.85 1.41
N PHE A 194 16.80 -3.10 0.31
CA PHE A 194 16.45 -2.59 -1.02
C PHE A 194 15.10 -3.16 -1.50
N VAL A 195 14.89 -4.47 -1.35
CA VAL A 195 13.63 -5.14 -1.77
C VAL A 195 12.43 -4.51 -1.07
N ILE A 196 12.53 -4.30 0.24
CA ILE A 196 11.44 -3.71 1.03
C ILE A 196 11.26 -2.21 0.74
N ALA A 197 12.34 -1.47 0.51
CA ALA A 197 12.25 -0.07 0.09
C ALA A 197 11.59 0.06 -1.29
N ASN A 198 11.92 -0.82 -2.24
CA ASN A 198 11.26 -0.89 -3.54
C ASN A 198 9.77 -1.23 -3.40
N PHE A 199 9.42 -2.23 -2.60
CA PHE A 199 8.03 -2.56 -2.28
C PHE A 199 7.29 -1.34 -1.74
N TYR A 200 7.84 -0.63 -0.76
CA TYR A 200 7.22 0.55 -0.17
C TYR A 200 7.05 1.68 -1.18
N PHE A 201 8.09 1.95 -2.00
CA PHE A 201 8.04 2.97 -3.05
C PHE A 201 6.93 2.69 -4.06
N ILE A 202 6.86 1.48 -4.63
CA ILE A 202 5.82 1.18 -5.63
C ILE A 202 4.41 1.20 -5.02
N ARG A 203 4.25 0.82 -3.75
CA ARG A 203 2.98 0.91 -3.03
C ARG A 203 2.51 2.35 -2.86
N GLU A 204 3.40 3.26 -2.55
CA GLU A 204 3.07 4.67 -2.39
C GLU A 204 2.76 5.35 -3.72
N TYR A 205 3.37 4.92 -4.82
CA TYR A 205 3.24 5.58 -6.12
C TYR A 205 2.33 4.88 -7.14
N CYS A 206 1.83 3.67 -6.87
CA CYS A 206 0.86 2.99 -7.72
C CYS A 206 -0.52 3.67 -7.67
N TYR A 207 -1.24 3.63 -8.79
CA TYR A 207 -2.58 4.21 -8.90
C TYR A 207 -3.55 3.62 -7.87
N GLY A 208 -4.18 4.48 -7.09
CA GLY A 208 -5.20 4.11 -6.09
C GLY A 208 -4.68 3.21 -4.96
N SER A 209 -3.37 3.00 -4.84
CA SER A 209 -2.76 2.05 -3.89
C SER A 209 -3.37 0.64 -3.99
N MET A 210 -3.84 0.28 -5.18
CA MET A 210 -4.45 -1.03 -5.45
C MET A 210 -3.40 -2.12 -5.49
N PHE A 211 -3.80 -3.34 -5.10
CA PHE A 211 -3.06 -4.57 -5.33
C PHE A 211 -3.74 -5.37 -6.43
N ARG A 212 -3.02 -5.65 -7.49
CA ARG A 212 -3.48 -6.52 -8.56
C ARG A 212 -2.29 -7.09 -9.30
N TYR A 213 -2.35 -8.38 -9.52
CA TYR A 213 -1.40 -9.14 -10.30
C TYR A 213 -2.04 -9.62 -11.61
N ASN A 214 -1.25 -9.80 -12.64
CA ASN A 214 -1.70 -10.45 -13.87
C ASN A 214 -1.62 -11.98 -13.74
N ALA A 215 -2.05 -12.72 -14.77
CA ALA A 215 -2.01 -14.17 -14.77
C ALA A 215 -0.60 -14.79 -14.66
N ALA A 216 0.45 -13.99 -14.90
CA ALA A 216 1.85 -14.39 -14.74
C ALA A 216 2.38 -14.11 -13.31
N GLY A 217 1.54 -13.62 -12.39
CA GLY A 217 1.95 -13.24 -11.02
C GLY A 217 2.67 -11.89 -10.94
N GLU A 218 2.67 -11.09 -12.01
CA GLU A 218 3.33 -9.78 -11.99
C GLU A 218 2.39 -8.68 -11.51
N PHE A 219 2.89 -7.84 -10.63
CA PHE A 219 2.22 -6.61 -10.21
C PHE A 219 2.08 -5.65 -11.40
N ASN A 220 0.86 -5.28 -11.77
CA ASN A 220 0.58 -4.58 -13.02
C ASN A 220 -0.12 -3.22 -12.86
N ILE A 221 -0.20 -2.67 -11.64
CA ILE A 221 -0.81 -1.37 -11.42
C ILE A 221 0.08 -0.27 -12.01
N PRO A 222 -0.49 0.69 -12.77
CA PRO A 222 0.25 1.80 -13.34
C PRO A 222 0.64 2.85 -12.28
N TYR A 223 1.52 3.78 -12.68
CA TYR A 223 1.80 4.99 -11.92
C TYR A 223 0.53 5.82 -11.68
N GLY A 224 0.44 6.47 -10.54
CA GLY A 224 -0.74 7.24 -10.12
C GLY A 224 -1.05 8.50 -10.92
N GLY A 225 -0.13 8.95 -11.78
CA GLY A 225 -0.31 10.10 -12.66
C GLY A 225 0.16 11.43 -12.07
N ILE A 226 -0.25 12.54 -12.67
CA ILE A 226 0.26 13.91 -12.38
C ILE A 226 0.19 14.25 -10.89
N SER A 227 -0.93 13.98 -10.23
CA SER A 227 -1.09 14.29 -8.81
C SER A 227 -0.08 13.58 -7.89
N TYR A 228 0.53 12.49 -8.36
CA TYR A 228 1.54 11.75 -7.62
C TYR A 228 2.95 12.35 -7.76
N ASN A 229 3.18 13.24 -8.75
CA ASN A 229 4.42 14.01 -8.85
C ASN A 229 4.62 14.94 -7.63
N HIS A 230 3.51 15.37 -7.01
CA HIS A 230 3.50 16.31 -5.87
C HIS A 230 3.33 15.60 -4.52
N LYS A 231 3.52 14.28 -4.46
CA LYS A 231 3.43 13.55 -3.20
C LYS A 231 4.59 13.90 -2.28
N ASP A 232 4.25 14.21 -1.04
CA ASP A 232 5.24 14.39 0.03
C ASP A 232 5.69 13.00 0.56
N PHE A 233 6.62 12.41 -0.18
CA PHE A 233 7.19 11.12 0.18
C PHE A 233 8.17 11.25 1.36
N LEU A 234 8.85 12.39 1.48
CA LEU A 234 9.74 12.67 2.60
C LEU A 234 8.98 12.70 3.94
N ALA A 235 7.80 13.32 3.97
CA ALA A 235 6.96 13.28 5.18
C ALA A 235 6.55 11.85 5.57
N LYS A 236 6.38 10.95 4.59
CA LYS A 236 6.14 9.53 4.85
C LYS A 236 7.37 8.83 5.44
N ILE A 237 8.55 9.10 4.89
CA ILE A 237 9.82 8.58 5.42
C ILE A 237 10.03 9.08 6.85
N ASN A 238 9.87 10.36 7.08
CA ASN A 238 10.02 10.95 8.41
C ASN A 238 9.02 10.35 9.42
N ALA A 239 7.78 10.05 9.01
CA ALA A 239 6.81 9.38 9.87
C ALA A 239 7.22 7.94 10.26
N ILE A 240 8.00 7.25 9.43
CA ILE A 240 8.55 5.92 9.75
C ILE A 240 9.67 6.05 10.80
N PHE A 241 10.55 7.03 10.65
CA PHE A 241 11.78 7.16 11.45
C PHE A 241 11.68 8.19 12.59
N GLN A 242 10.48 8.70 12.90
CA GLN A 242 10.28 9.57 14.06
C GLN A 242 10.31 8.78 15.38
N PRO A 243 10.74 9.41 16.49
CA PRO A 243 10.84 8.75 17.80
C PRO A 243 9.55 8.09 18.28
N GLU A 244 8.40 8.72 18.01
CA GLU A 244 7.08 8.23 18.39
C GLU A 244 6.74 6.89 17.72
N THR A 245 7.20 6.69 16.49
CA THR A 245 7.03 5.40 15.79
C THR A 245 7.94 4.34 16.39
N ALA A 246 9.19 4.68 16.69
CA ALA A 246 10.11 3.77 17.36
C ALA A 246 9.57 3.32 18.73
N GLU A 247 9.04 4.26 19.52
CA GLU A 247 8.45 3.99 20.84
C GLU A 247 7.22 3.08 20.73
N LEU A 248 6.31 3.36 19.79
CA LEU A 248 5.11 2.55 19.57
C LEU A 248 5.44 1.09 19.22
N PHE A 249 6.50 0.86 18.45
CA PHE A 249 6.91 -0.50 18.07
C PHE A 249 7.84 -1.16 19.10
N ALA A 250 8.38 -0.45 20.08
CA ALA A 250 9.36 -0.99 21.03
C ALA A 250 8.88 -2.29 21.71
N ASP A 251 7.65 -2.27 22.24
CA ASP A 251 7.03 -3.43 22.91
C ASP A 251 5.89 -4.05 22.07
N THR A 252 6.12 -4.13 20.76
CA THR A 252 5.22 -4.78 19.80
C THR A 252 5.87 -6.06 19.27
N THR A 253 5.25 -7.20 19.51
CA THR A 253 5.63 -8.46 18.85
C THR A 253 5.07 -8.48 17.43
N ILE A 254 5.93 -8.79 16.43
CA ILE A 254 5.57 -8.82 15.02
C ILE A 254 5.67 -10.24 14.51
N CYS A 255 4.54 -10.82 14.06
CA CYS A 255 4.42 -12.19 13.59
C CYS A 255 4.09 -12.25 12.10
N ASN A 256 4.50 -13.35 11.43
CA ASN A 256 4.14 -13.63 10.03
C ASN A 256 3.69 -15.08 9.93
N GLN A 257 2.45 -15.34 10.22
CA GLN A 257 1.90 -16.71 10.24
C GLN A 257 0.39 -16.71 10.00
N ASP A 258 -0.18 -17.88 9.77
CA ASP A 258 -1.64 -18.03 9.71
C ASP A 258 -2.27 -17.58 11.05
N PHE A 259 -3.45 -16.96 10.99
CA PHE A 259 -4.12 -16.43 12.18
C PHE A 259 -4.42 -17.52 13.22
N GLU A 260 -4.76 -18.73 12.78
CA GLU A 260 -5.07 -19.84 13.70
C GLU A 260 -3.80 -20.32 14.41
N GLU A 261 -2.66 -20.41 13.71
CA GLU A 261 -1.36 -20.70 14.31
C GLU A 261 -0.97 -19.63 15.35
N LEU A 262 -1.22 -18.34 15.02
CA LEU A 262 -1.02 -17.26 15.99
C LEU A 262 -1.81 -17.51 17.27
N PHE A 263 -3.10 -17.79 17.16
CA PHE A 263 -3.96 -18.00 18.33
C PHE A 263 -3.58 -19.26 19.12
N GLN A 264 -3.15 -20.34 18.46
CA GLN A 264 -2.65 -21.56 19.11
C GLN A 264 -1.37 -21.29 19.91
N GLY A 265 -0.52 -20.37 19.47
CA GLY A 265 0.71 -19.97 20.15
C GLY A 265 0.50 -19.02 21.34
N LEU A 266 -0.72 -18.46 21.53
CA LEU A 266 -0.99 -17.47 22.55
C LEU A 266 -1.80 -18.01 23.73
N THR A 267 -1.40 -17.65 24.94
CA THR A 267 -2.26 -17.76 26.12
C THR A 267 -3.09 -16.50 26.25
N LEU A 268 -4.38 -16.60 25.91
CA LEU A 268 -5.32 -15.47 25.92
C LEU A 268 -6.06 -15.39 27.26
N THR A 269 -6.27 -14.15 27.72
CA THR A 269 -6.96 -13.80 28.96
C THR A 269 -8.10 -12.82 28.69
N SER A 270 -8.95 -12.55 29.67
CA SER A 270 -10.00 -11.54 29.57
C SER A 270 -9.46 -10.08 29.55
N ARG A 271 -8.16 -9.89 29.77
CA ARG A 271 -7.46 -8.61 29.70
C ARG A 271 -6.81 -8.37 28.34
N ASP A 272 -6.94 -9.31 27.39
CA ASP A 272 -6.51 -9.13 26.01
C ASP A 272 -7.66 -8.56 25.17
N PHE A 273 -7.33 -7.63 24.29
CA PHE A 273 -8.25 -7.09 23.30
C PHE A 273 -7.77 -7.43 21.88
N ILE A 274 -8.62 -8.07 21.11
CA ILE A 274 -8.35 -8.50 19.74
C ILE A 274 -9.16 -7.63 18.78
N PHE A 275 -8.49 -6.96 17.86
CA PHE A 275 -9.14 -6.31 16.71
C PHE A 275 -8.95 -7.16 15.46
N LEU A 276 -10.03 -7.40 14.71
CA LEU A 276 -10.02 -8.25 13.53
C LEU A 276 -10.66 -7.53 12.33
N ASP A 277 -9.93 -7.47 11.24
CA ASP A 277 -10.38 -7.00 9.92
C ASP A 277 -9.92 -8.01 8.85
N PRO A 278 -10.48 -9.23 8.85
CA PRO A 278 -10.09 -10.25 7.89
C PRO A 278 -10.50 -9.88 6.47
N PRO A 279 -9.86 -10.48 5.44
CA PRO A 279 -10.33 -10.37 4.06
C PRO A 279 -11.80 -10.82 3.94
N TYR A 280 -12.54 -10.15 3.05
CA TYR A 280 -13.97 -10.47 2.88
C TYR A 280 -14.17 -11.71 2.01
N ASP A 281 -15.30 -12.40 2.19
CA ASP A 281 -15.71 -13.59 1.43
C ASP A 281 -16.23 -13.26 0.00
N THR A 282 -15.59 -12.29 -0.68
CA THR A 282 -15.99 -11.86 -2.02
C THR A 282 -15.02 -12.39 -3.06
N GLU A 283 -15.48 -12.51 -4.34
CA GLU A 283 -14.67 -12.96 -5.49
C GLU A 283 -13.38 -12.16 -5.75
N PHE A 284 -13.10 -11.13 -4.94
CA PHE A 284 -11.96 -10.23 -5.05
C PHE A 284 -11.09 -10.19 -3.77
N SER A 285 -11.14 -11.23 -2.96
CA SER A 285 -10.32 -11.35 -1.73
C SER A 285 -8.89 -11.85 -2.00
N ASP A 286 -8.44 -11.83 -3.25
CA ASP A 286 -7.08 -12.21 -3.65
C ASP A 286 -6.07 -11.16 -3.14
N TYR A 287 -5.51 -11.41 -1.96
CA TYR A 287 -4.39 -10.70 -1.39
C TYR A 287 -3.10 -11.49 -1.64
N GLU A 288 -2.28 -11.03 -2.57
CA GLU A 288 -0.97 -11.65 -2.91
C GLU A 288 -1.07 -13.13 -3.32
N GLY A 289 -2.15 -13.52 -4.03
CA GLY A 289 -2.33 -14.90 -4.53
C GLY A 289 -2.78 -15.90 -3.46
N ARG A 290 -3.28 -15.43 -2.32
CA ARG A 290 -3.91 -16.27 -1.29
C ARG A 290 -5.34 -15.82 -1.05
N ASP A 291 -6.27 -16.72 -1.33
CA ASP A 291 -7.69 -16.51 -1.07
C ASP A 291 -8.01 -16.76 0.40
N PHE A 292 -8.70 -15.82 1.05
CA PHE A 292 -9.36 -16.05 2.32
C PHE A 292 -10.75 -16.59 2.05
N THR A 293 -10.92 -17.88 2.25
CA THR A 293 -12.10 -18.64 1.81
C THR A 293 -13.22 -18.63 2.86
N LYS A 294 -14.40 -19.13 2.49
CA LYS A 294 -15.48 -19.39 3.46
C LYS A 294 -15.06 -20.36 4.57
N ASN A 295 -14.18 -21.31 4.23
CA ASN A 295 -13.63 -22.23 5.24
C ASN A 295 -12.75 -21.49 6.26
N ASP A 296 -12.00 -20.51 5.84
CA ASP A 296 -11.18 -19.68 6.74
C ASP A 296 -12.06 -18.80 7.64
N GLN A 297 -13.21 -18.33 7.14
CA GLN A 297 -14.21 -17.65 7.98
C GLN A 297 -14.77 -18.58 9.06
N VAL A 298 -15.02 -19.86 8.72
CA VAL A 298 -15.46 -20.87 9.71
C VAL A 298 -14.36 -21.15 10.74
N ARG A 299 -13.10 -21.31 10.32
CA ARG A 299 -11.95 -21.46 11.22
C ARG A 299 -11.86 -20.28 12.19
N LEU A 300 -11.98 -19.05 11.68
CA LEU A 300 -11.94 -17.84 12.49
C LEU A 300 -13.08 -17.80 13.52
N ALA A 301 -14.31 -18.11 13.09
CA ALA A 301 -15.45 -18.17 14.01
C ALA A 301 -15.23 -19.19 15.13
N ASN A 302 -14.67 -20.37 14.83
CA ASN A 302 -14.37 -21.39 15.82
C ASN A 302 -13.31 -20.93 16.83
N VAL A 303 -12.27 -20.21 16.37
CA VAL A 303 -11.28 -19.60 17.27
C VAL A 303 -11.95 -18.59 18.20
N LEU A 304 -12.80 -17.71 17.67
CA LEU A 304 -13.47 -16.67 18.44
C LEU A 304 -14.49 -17.23 19.45
N LYS A 305 -15.19 -18.33 19.15
CA LYS A 305 -16.08 -19.01 20.09
C LYS A 305 -15.37 -19.55 21.32
N ASN A 306 -14.10 -19.89 21.18
CA ASN A 306 -13.29 -20.50 22.25
C ASN A 306 -12.35 -19.50 22.95
N THR A 307 -12.32 -18.23 22.52
CA THR A 307 -11.41 -17.24 23.12
C THR A 307 -11.91 -16.74 24.46
N LYS A 308 -10.96 -16.47 25.38
CA LYS A 308 -11.23 -15.73 26.62
C LYS A 308 -11.04 -14.22 26.46
N ALA A 309 -10.37 -13.80 25.39
CA ALA A 309 -10.09 -12.40 25.11
C ALA A 309 -11.36 -11.66 24.65
N GLN A 310 -11.39 -10.37 24.88
CA GLN A 310 -12.42 -9.49 24.32
C GLN A 310 -12.05 -9.17 22.88
N PHE A 311 -13.04 -9.12 21.98
CA PHE A 311 -12.74 -8.84 20.58
C PHE A 311 -13.76 -7.95 19.89
N ILE A 312 -13.31 -7.28 18.83
CA ILE A 312 -14.15 -6.62 17.83
C ILE A 312 -13.71 -7.13 16.45
N LEU A 313 -14.65 -7.74 15.73
CA LEU A 313 -14.50 -8.15 14.33
C LEU A 313 -15.32 -7.21 13.45
N VAL A 314 -14.68 -6.59 12.47
CA VAL A 314 -15.34 -5.74 11.46
C VAL A 314 -15.31 -6.43 10.12
N ILE A 315 -16.47 -6.73 9.55
CA ILE A 315 -16.57 -7.49 8.30
C ILE A 315 -17.77 -7.04 7.47
N LYS A 316 -17.74 -7.27 6.16
CA LYS A 316 -18.87 -7.02 5.26
C LYS A 316 -20.06 -7.92 5.64
N ASN A 317 -21.28 -7.33 5.68
CA ASN A 317 -22.49 -8.10 5.88
C ASN A 317 -22.78 -8.98 4.65
N THR A 318 -22.81 -10.29 4.88
CA THR A 318 -23.36 -11.29 3.94
C THR A 318 -24.21 -12.27 4.75
N ASP A 319 -25.19 -12.92 4.10
CA ASP A 319 -26.04 -13.93 4.78
C ASP A 319 -25.18 -15.01 5.45
N PHE A 320 -24.10 -15.42 4.79
CA PHE A 320 -23.18 -16.42 5.32
C PHE A 320 -22.51 -15.95 6.63
N ILE A 321 -21.94 -14.75 6.65
CA ILE A 321 -21.28 -14.18 7.83
C ILE A 321 -22.30 -13.97 8.96
N TYR A 322 -23.47 -13.40 8.65
CA TYR A 322 -24.51 -13.21 9.67
C TYR A 322 -24.92 -14.53 10.32
N GLN A 323 -25.20 -15.57 9.52
CA GLN A 323 -25.56 -16.89 10.05
C GLN A 323 -24.44 -17.55 10.88
N LEU A 324 -23.17 -17.28 10.54
CA LEU A 324 -22.01 -17.87 11.22
C LEU A 324 -21.84 -17.35 12.65
N TYR A 325 -22.28 -16.12 12.96
CA TYR A 325 -21.99 -15.44 14.22
C TYR A 325 -23.23 -15.10 15.07
N LYS A 326 -24.45 -15.08 14.51
CA LYS A 326 -25.65 -14.54 15.15
C LYS A 326 -26.07 -15.21 16.47
N ASP A 327 -25.78 -16.50 16.64
CA ASP A 327 -26.22 -17.27 17.81
C ASP A 327 -25.25 -17.19 18.99
N ASP A 328 -24.00 -16.73 18.73
CA ASP A 328 -22.90 -16.75 19.72
C ASP A 328 -22.46 -15.36 20.17
N PHE A 329 -22.72 -14.32 19.33
CA PHE A 329 -22.14 -13.01 19.55
C PHE A 329 -23.13 -11.86 19.31
N ARG A 330 -22.84 -10.73 19.94
CA ARG A 330 -23.53 -9.47 19.66
C ARG A 330 -23.14 -8.94 18.30
N ILE A 331 -24.12 -8.58 17.47
CA ILE A 331 -23.93 -8.04 16.12
C ILE A 331 -24.52 -6.63 16.05
N LEU A 332 -23.70 -5.67 15.65
CA LEU A 332 -24.09 -4.29 15.34
C LEU A 332 -23.85 -4.06 13.84
N SER A 333 -24.55 -3.15 13.21
CA SER A 333 -24.36 -2.82 11.80
C SER A 333 -24.10 -1.33 11.59
N PHE A 334 -23.36 -1.01 10.53
CA PHE A 334 -23.16 0.36 10.07
C PHE A 334 -22.93 0.44 8.57
N ASP A 335 -23.36 1.54 7.95
CA ASP A 335 -23.14 1.81 6.53
C ASP A 335 -21.73 2.26 6.23
N LYS A 336 -21.11 1.67 5.22
CA LYS A 336 -19.81 2.07 4.66
C LYS A 336 -19.94 2.56 3.22
N SER A 337 -19.36 3.73 2.92
CA SER A 337 -19.25 4.23 1.54
C SER A 337 -17.86 3.92 0.97
N TYR A 338 -17.79 3.19 -0.15
CA TYR A 338 -16.55 2.95 -0.87
C TYR A 338 -16.26 4.05 -1.90
N THR A 339 -15.04 4.58 -1.90
CA THR A 339 -14.61 5.65 -2.81
C THR A 339 -14.33 5.13 -4.22
N TYR A 340 -13.98 3.84 -4.36
CA TYR A 340 -13.67 3.18 -5.63
C TYR A 340 -14.35 1.82 -5.70
N ASN A 341 -15.26 1.66 -6.67
CA ASN A 341 -15.80 0.37 -7.06
C ASN A 341 -15.59 0.20 -8.57
N VAL A 342 -14.74 -0.74 -8.97
CA VAL A 342 -14.27 -0.90 -10.36
C VAL A 342 -15.33 -1.58 -11.24
N ARG A 343 -16.31 -2.30 -10.68
CA ARG A 343 -17.27 -3.13 -11.45
C ARG A 343 -18.76 -2.82 -11.29
N SER A 344 -19.19 -2.20 -10.20
CA SER A 344 -20.59 -1.77 -10.05
C SER A 344 -20.66 -0.30 -9.67
N ARG A 345 -21.00 0.55 -10.62
CA ARG A 345 -21.11 2.01 -10.42
C ARG A 345 -22.27 2.43 -9.50
N ASN A 346 -23.16 1.52 -9.14
CA ASN A 346 -24.40 1.84 -8.45
C ASN A 346 -24.45 1.46 -6.96
N ASP A 347 -23.59 0.57 -6.47
CA ASP A 347 -23.58 0.14 -5.06
C ASP A 347 -22.36 0.71 -4.32
N ARG A 348 -22.47 1.97 -3.87
CA ARG A 348 -21.44 2.65 -3.09
C ARG A 348 -21.58 2.45 -1.58
N LYS A 349 -22.76 2.01 -1.12
CA LYS A 349 -23.04 1.75 0.28
C LYS A 349 -23.10 0.25 0.50
N VAL A 350 -22.28 -0.24 1.40
CA VAL A 350 -22.30 -1.63 1.81
C VAL A 350 -22.39 -1.66 3.33
N GLU A 351 -23.35 -2.40 3.83
CA GLU A 351 -23.50 -2.63 5.26
C GLU A 351 -22.31 -3.45 5.78
N HIS A 352 -21.74 -3.02 6.90
CA HIS A 352 -20.70 -3.75 7.64
C HIS A 352 -21.24 -4.14 8.99
N LEU A 353 -20.81 -5.30 9.46
CA LEU A 353 -21.07 -5.81 10.79
C LEU A 353 -19.90 -5.52 11.71
N ILE A 354 -20.23 -5.20 12.95
CA ILE A 354 -19.33 -5.27 14.10
C ILE A 354 -19.81 -6.46 14.91
N ILE A 355 -18.99 -7.49 15.04
CA ILE A 355 -19.26 -8.72 15.78
C ILE A 355 -18.35 -8.72 16.99
N THR A 356 -18.91 -8.93 18.20
CA THR A 356 -18.16 -8.80 19.45
C THR A 356 -18.74 -9.66 20.57
N ASN A 357 -17.87 -10.09 21.50
CA ASN A 357 -18.26 -10.71 22.76
C ASN A 357 -18.29 -9.69 23.93
N ILE A 358 -18.06 -8.42 23.66
CA ILE A 358 -18.09 -7.36 24.67
C ILE A 358 -19.55 -7.04 25.02
N PRO A 359 -19.93 -7.08 26.31
CA PRO A 359 -21.29 -6.74 26.75
C PRO A 359 -21.67 -5.30 26.39
N GLU A 360 -22.96 -5.03 26.34
CA GLU A 360 -23.47 -3.65 26.29
C GLU A 360 -23.13 -2.94 27.61
N GLN A 361 -22.47 -1.79 27.53
CA GLN A 361 -22.14 -0.96 28.68
C GLN A 361 -23.37 -0.14 29.12
#